data_9d4d2dd217350584fd58e5af0d01dd90
#
_entry.id   9d4d2dd217350584fd58e5af0d01dd90
#
_cell.length_a   1.000
_cell.length_b   1.000
_cell.length_c   1.000
_cell.angle_alpha   90.00
_cell.angle_beta   90.00
_cell.angle_gamma   90.00
#
_symmetry.space_group_name_H-M   'P 1'
#
loop_
_entity.id
_entity.type
_entity.pdbx_description
1 polymer ?
#
loop_
_entity_poly.entity_id
_entity_poly.type
_entity_poly.pdbx_seq_one_letter_code
_entity_poly.pdbx_strand_id
1 'polypeptide(L)'
;MLNVVEKIKDSAVQAPKSGAEILVDVLNELGVEYLFGHTGGAIIPIHVELNTRMERHQQVPHFILCRQEGGAGHAAEGYARASGKVG
;
A
#
# COMPACT_ATOMS: atom_id res chain seq x y z
N MET A 1 -22.00 4.94 -3.71
CA MET A 1 -20.53 4.79 -3.50
C MET A 1 -19.95 3.91 -4.58
N LEU A 2 -18.86 4.34 -5.20
CA LEU A 2 -18.18 3.53 -6.23
C LEU A 2 -17.41 2.38 -5.58
N ASN A 3 -17.37 1.23 -6.24
CA ASN A 3 -16.49 0.14 -5.83
C ASN A 3 -15.04 0.41 -6.24
N VAL A 4 -14.10 -0.44 -5.84
CA VAL A 4 -12.68 -0.24 -6.11
C VAL A 4 -12.39 -0.14 -7.62
N VAL A 5 -13.00 -1.01 -8.41
CA VAL A 5 -12.78 -1.03 -9.87
C VAL A 5 -13.29 0.26 -10.53
N GLU A 6 -14.45 0.73 -10.12
CA GLU A 6 -15.02 1.97 -10.65
C GLU A 6 -14.18 3.18 -10.26
N LYS A 7 -13.67 3.22 -9.03
CA LYS A 7 -12.78 4.29 -8.58
C LYS A 7 -11.49 4.31 -9.40
N ILE A 8 -10.92 3.17 -9.71
CA ILE A 8 -9.72 3.09 -10.54
C ILE A 8 -9.99 3.59 -11.94
N LYS A 9 -11.13 3.20 -12.54
CA LYS A 9 -11.51 3.66 -13.87
C LYS A 9 -11.73 5.17 -13.92
N ASP A 10 -12.42 5.73 -12.93
CA ASP A 10 -12.63 7.17 -12.84
C ASP A 10 -11.31 7.91 -12.74
N SER A 11 -10.41 7.45 -11.91
CA SER A 11 -9.08 8.06 -11.75
C SER A 11 -8.30 8.04 -13.06
N ALA A 12 -8.35 6.94 -13.81
CA ALA A 12 -7.67 6.81 -15.08
C ALA A 12 -8.24 7.74 -16.17
N VAL A 13 -9.54 8.00 -16.13
CA VAL A 13 -10.22 8.88 -17.09
C VAL A 13 -10.04 10.35 -16.75
N GLN A 14 -10.16 10.72 -15.47
CA GLN A 14 -10.15 12.11 -15.05
C GLN A 14 -8.73 12.68 -14.93
N ALA A 15 -7.81 11.93 -14.38
CA ALA A 15 -6.44 12.36 -14.17
C ALA A 15 -5.54 11.12 -14.14
N PRO A 16 -4.65 10.98 -15.12
CA PRO A 16 -3.74 9.85 -15.13
C PRO A 16 -2.94 9.77 -13.84
N LYS A 17 -2.96 8.59 -13.20
CA LYS A 17 -2.19 8.32 -11.99
C LYS A 17 -1.10 7.30 -12.29
N SER A 18 0.00 7.40 -11.56
CA SER A 18 1.05 6.39 -11.62
C SER A 18 0.55 5.06 -11.05
N GLY A 19 1.23 3.97 -11.41
CA GLY A 19 0.93 2.66 -10.84
C GLY A 19 1.06 2.64 -9.32
N ALA A 20 2.01 3.39 -8.76
CA ALA A 20 2.19 3.52 -7.31
C ALA A 20 0.99 4.20 -6.64
N GLU A 21 0.47 5.27 -7.23
CA GLU A 21 -0.71 5.95 -6.71
C GLU A 21 -1.94 5.03 -6.69
N ILE A 22 -2.15 4.29 -7.78
CA ILE A 22 -3.25 3.34 -7.89
C ILE A 22 -3.10 2.22 -6.85
N LEU A 23 -1.89 1.69 -6.69
CA LEU A 23 -1.63 0.64 -5.71
C LEU A 23 -1.98 1.10 -4.29
N VAL A 24 -1.53 2.29 -3.90
CA VAL A 24 -1.81 2.81 -2.56
C VAL A 24 -3.30 3.09 -2.38
N ASP A 25 -3.98 3.61 -3.41
CA ASP A 25 -5.43 3.78 -3.37
C ASP A 25 -6.16 2.46 -3.10
N VAL A 26 -5.77 1.40 -3.79
CA VAL A 26 -6.37 0.07 -3.61
C VAL A 26 -6.11 -0.47 -2.20
N LEU A 27 -4.88 -0.33 -1.69
CA LEU A 27 -4.55 -0.77 -0.33
C LEU A 27 -5.39 -0.03 0.71
N ASN A 28 -5.58 1.27 0.55
CA ASN A 28 -6.43 2.06 1.44
C ASN A 28 -7.89 1.60 1.38
N GLU A 29 -8.41 1.34 0.17
CA GLU A 29 -9.78 0.85 0.00
C GLU A 29 -10.01 -0.52 0.65
N LEU A 30 -8.99 -1.38 0.61
CA LEU A 30 -9.05 -2.70 1.24
C LEU A 30 -8.86 -2.66 2.75
N GLY A 31 -8.57 -1.51 3.31
CA GLY A 31 -8.37 -1.35 4.75
C GLY A 31 -7.06 -1.93 5.27
N VAL A 32 -6.06 -2.04 4.42
CA VAL A 32 -4.74 -2.54 4.83
C VAL A 32 -4.06 -1.52 5.73
N GLU A 33 -3.66 -1.93 6.93
CA GLU A 33 -3.04 -1.05 7.91
C GLU A 33 -1.51 -1.14 7.91
N TYR A 34 -0.95 -2.30 7.57
CA TYR A 34 0.49 -2.54 7.61
C TYR A 34 0.98 -3.20 6.34
N LEU A 35 2.11 -2.73 5.86
CA LEU A 35 2.87 -3.33 4.78
C LEU A 35 4.22 -3.79 5.31
N PHE A 36 4.61 -5.00 4.99
CA PHE A 36 5.90 -5.55 5.36
C PHE A 36 6.73 -5.75 4.11
N GLY A 37 7.92 -5.23 4.08
CA GLY A 37 8.72 -5.34 2.87
C GLY A 37 10.18 -4.99 3.07
N HIS A 38 10.89 -5.10 1.96
CA HIS A 38 12.28 -4.75 1.85
C HIS A 38 12.47 -3.76 0.72
N THR A 39 13.47 -2.88 0.83
CA THR A 39 13.72 -1.88 -0.21
C THR A 39 14.33 -2.50 -1.46
N GLY A 40 13.95 -1.94 -2.61
CA GLY A 40 14.53 -2.28 -3.90
C GLY A 40 14.14 -1.21 -4.92
N GLY A 41 14.85 -1.15 -6.04
CA GLY A 41 14.62 -0.12 -7.06
C GLY A 41 13.19 -0.07 -7.58
N ALA A 42 12.57 -1.22 -7.76
CA ALA A 42 11.21 -1.30 -8.28
C ALA A 42 10.14 -0.80 -7.31
N ILE A 43 10.43 -0.79 -6.00
CA ILE A 43 9.47 -0.36 -4.98
C ILE A 43 9.62 1.12 -4.59
N ILE A 44 10.67 1.79 -5.06
CA ILE A 44 10.89 3.21 -4.72
C ILE A 44 9.68 4.10 -5.01
N PRO A 45 9.00 3.99 -6.16
CA PRO A 45 7.82 4.83 -6.41
C PRO A 45 6.71 4.64 -5.38
N ILE A 46 6.56 3.44 -4.84
CA ILE A 46 5.57 3.14 -3.80
C ILE A 46 5.95 3.86 -2.50
N HIS A 47 7.24 3.82 -2.11
CA HIS A 47 7.73 4.53 -0.94
C HIS A 47 7.55 6.05 -1.07
N VAL A 48 7.84 6.60 -2.25
CA VAL A 48 7.64 8.02 -2.51
C VAL A 48 6.18 8.40 -2.34
N GLU A 49 5.26 7.59 -2.86
CA GLU A 49 3.83 7.86 -2.74
C GLU A 49 3.36 7.79 -1.29
N LEU A 50 3.81 6.79 -0.53
CA LEU A 50 3.47 6.69 0.89
C LEU A 50 3.95 7.91 1.66
N ASN A 51 5.20 8.34 1.45
CA ASN A 51 5.75 9.51 2.11
C ASN A 51 5.02 10.80 1.73
N THR A 52 4.69 10.97 0.46
CA THR A 52 3.95 12.13 -0.03
C THR A 52 2.59 12.25 0.68
N ARG A 53 1.88 11.15 0.80
CA ARG A 53 0.58 11.12 1.47
C ARG A 53 0.70 11.38 2.97
N MET A 54 1.74 10.86 3.61
CA MET A 54 2.00 11.13 5.02
C MET A 54 2.25 12.62 5.27
N GLU A 55 3.02 13.27 4.41
CA GLU A 55 3.26 14.71 4.49
C GLU A 55 1.97 15.53 4.34
N ARG A 56 1.01 15.03 3.58
CA ARG A 56 -0.30 15.65 3.40
C ARG A 56 -1.31 15.25 4.46
N HIS A 57 -0.88 14.54 5.49
CA HIS A 57 -1.75 14.02 6.56
C HIS A 57 -2.88 13.12 6.05
N GLN A 58 -2.64 12.44 4.93
CA GLN A 58 -3.58 11.45 4.40
C GLN A 58 -3.33 10.09 5.04
N GLN A 59 -4.36 9.28 5.12
CA GLN A 59 -4.24 7.93 5.66
C GLN A 59 -3.53 7.03 4.66
N VAL A 60 -2.52 6.30 5.15
CA VAL A 60 -1.78 5.32 4.37
C VAL A 60 -1.44 4.12 5.23
N PRO A 61 -1.20 2.94 4.63
CA PRO A 61 -0.66 1.82 5.36
C PRO A 61 0.71 2.15 5.96
N HIS A 62 0.99 1.65 7.15
CA HIS A 62 2.30 1.76 7.76
C HIS A 62 3.26 0.78 7.09
N PHE A 63 4.39 1.27 6.62
CA PHE A 63 5.41 0.41 6.04
C PHE A 63 6.42 0.00 7.09
N ILE A 64 6.59 -1.31 7.27
CA ILE A 64 7.57 -1.88 8.19
C ILE A 64 8.68 -2.50 7.37
N LEU A 65 9.88 -1.92 7.49
CA LEU A 65 11.05 -2.38 6.76
C LEU A 65 11.60 -3.66 7.40
N CYS A 66 11.73 -4.71 6.60
CA CYS A 66 12.34 -5.96 7.00
C CYS A 66 13.69 -6.12 6.31
N ARG A 67 14.59 -6.89 6.91
CA ARG A 67 15.93 -7.08 6.35
C ARG A 67 15.95 -7.89 5.07
N GLN A 68 15.01 -8.82 4.94
CA GLN A 68 14.90 -9.72 3.80
C GLN A 68 13.45 -9.89 3.42
N GLU A 69 13.21 -10.17 2.15
CA GLU A 69 11.87 -10.40 1.63
C GLU A 69 11.19 -11.60 2.31
N GLY A 70 11.95 -12.66 2.56
CA GLY A 70 11.44 -13.82 3.30
C GLY A 70 10.98 -13.45 4.71
N GLY A 71 11.75 -12.60 5.41
CA GLY A 71 11.36 -12.08 6.71
C GLY A 71 10.09 -11.25 6.65
N ALA A 72 9.92 -10.47 5.59
CA ALA A 72 8.70 -9.69 5.38
C ALA A 72 7.49 -10.59 5.19
N GLY A 73 7.62 -11.67 4.42
CA GLY A 73 6.55 -12.64 4.24
C GLY A 73 6.15 -13.30 5.55
N HIS A 74 7.11 -13.71 6.36
CA HIS A 74 6.84 -14.28 7.68
C HIS A 74 6.19 -13.26 8.64
N ALA A 75 6.62 -12.00 8.59
CA ALA A 75 6.02 -10.95 9.40
C ALA A 75 4.56 -10.72 9.02
N ALA A 76 4.25 -10.67 7.73
CA ALA A 76 2.89 -10.50 7.25
C ALA A 76 2.00 -11.69 7.67
N GLU A 77 2.51 -12.91 7.58
CA GLU A 77 1.79 -14.10 8.03
C GLU A 77 1.50 -14.04 9.53
N GLY A 78 2.51 -13.68 10.33
CA GLY A 78 2.34 -13.54 11.77
C GLY A 78 1.30 -12.47 12.12
N TYR A 79 1.35 -11.33 11.45
CA TYR A 79 0.37 -10.28 11.62
C TYR A 79 -1.06 -10.76 11.29
N ALA A 80 -1.21 -11.45 10.17
CA ALA A 80 -2.52 -11.96 9.76
C ALA A 80 -3.08 -12.97 10.76
N ARG A 81 -2.24 -13.86 11.26
CA ARG A 81 -2.65 -14.87 12.26
C ARG A 81 -3.01 -14.23 13.60
N ALA A 82 -2.27 -13.22 14.03
CA ALA A 82 -2.49 -12.59 15.32
C ALA A 82 -3.67 -11.64 15.31
N SER A 83 -3.87 -10.87 14.23
CA SER A 83 -4.88 -9.82 14.16
C SER A 83 -6.15 -10.22 13.42
N GLY A 84 -6.08 -11.25 12.58
CA GLY A 84 -7.15 -11.59 11.64
C GLY A 84 -7.26 -10.63 10.46
N LYS A 85 -6.27 -9.75 10.26
CA LYS A 85 -6.25 -8.77 9.18
C LYS A 85 -5.13 -9.07 8.19
N VAL A 86 -5.27 -8.54 6.98
CA VAL A 86 -4.25 -8.67 5.94
C VAL A 86 -3.04 -7.80 6.27
N GLY A 87 -1.88 -8.39 6.11
CA GLY A 87 -0.60 -7.67 6.27
C GLY A 87 0.22 -7.68 5.02
#